data_bd2acfb22e1b7c6c4b432cddab0a010b
#
_entry.id   bd2acfb22e1b7c6c4b432cddab0a010b
#
_cell.length_a   1.000
_cell.length_b   1.000
_cell.length_c   1.000
_cell.angle_alpha   90.00
_cell.angle_beta   90.00
_cell.angle_gamma   90.00
#
_symmetry.space_group_name_H-M   'P 1'
#
loop_
_entity.id
_entity.type
_entity.pdbx_description
1 polymer ?
#
loop_
_entity_poly.entity_id
_entity_poly.type
_entity_poly.pdbx_seq_one_letter_code
_entity_poly.pdbx_strand_id
1 'polypeptide(L)'
;MKDWLKSSQSTKDDRKYFSKVFNLLAKEVEEEMAADFESPKDALQWVRKLMKHSVPGGKMNRGLTVIHTTRACVQGRSLTPKELYDASVLGWCVEWLQAFFLVADDVMDSSTTRRGKPCWYRIDGVGNCAINDSFILESHIYRFLKKYFKGSSRYVQILDLFHEVTYQTELGQLLDLTTQPLPPAIPDLKKFTLKRHAEIVKYKTAFYSFYLPVALGLIMGNIDDETAFEQALEICLVMGEYFQVQDDYLDCYGSPEVIGKIGTDIKDCKCSWLVVNAKNKCSRGQKRILEQHYGKGDNDESEVAIKKLYKELQLEKDFEAYEEKSYNSIVDLIQQVDDSVVPRDVFNQLLQKIYKRKL
;
A
#
# COMPACT_ATOMS: atom_id res chain seq x y z
N MET A 1 -25.52 -8.56 -19.00
CA MET A 1 -24.91 -8.06 -17.76
C MET A 1 -25.63 -8.74 -16.60
N LYS A 2 -24.89 -9.38 -15.68
CA LYS A 2 -25.53 -10.14 -14.58
C LYS A 2 -26.33 -9.21 -13.69
N ASP A 3 -27.51 -9.63 -13.24
CA ASP A 3 -28.47 -8.74 -12.51
C ASP A 3 -27.92 -8.07 -11.24
N TRP A 4 -26.94 -8.68 -10.57
CA TRP A 4 -26.30 -8.12 -9.40
C TRP A 4 -25.32 -6.95 -9.72
N LEU A 5 -25.00 -6.69 -10.99
CA LEU A 5 -24.21 -5.53 -11.43
C LEU A 5 -25.02 -4.20 -11.37
N LYS A 6 -26.31 -4.26 -11.09
CA LYS A 6 -27.24 -3.14 -11.27
C LYS A 6 -27.40 -2.19 -10.07
N SER A 7 -26.84 -2.47 -8.88
CA SER A 7 -27.03 -1.57 -7.73
C SER A 7 -25.95 -1.64 -6.67
N SER A 8 -25.38 -0.50 -6.34
CA SER A 8 -24.72 -0.23 -5.06
C SER A 8 -25.08 1.20 -4.65
N GLN A 9 -25.78 1.35 -3.53
CA GLN A 9 -26.18 2.65 -2.98
C GLN A 9 -25.51 2.98 -1.65
N SER A 10 -24.68 2.08 -1.09
CA SER A 10 -24.00 2.29 0.19
C SER A 10 -22.56 1.74 0.21
N THR A 11 -21.70 2.26 1.09
CA THR A 11 -20.32 1.80 1.25
C THR A 11 -20.19 0.34 1.69
N LYS A 12 -21.18 -0.24 2.39
CA LYS A 12 -21.23 -1.68 2.70
C LYS A 12 -21.51 -2.52 1.46
N ASP A 13 -22.34 -2.02 0.57
CA ASP A 13 -22.65 -2.67 -0.70
C ASP A 13 -21.46 -2.62 -1.65
N ASP A 14 -20.68 -1.53 -1.64
CA ASP A 14 -19.47 -1.40 -2.45
C ASP A 14 -18.46 -2.52 -2.18
N ARG A 15 -18.18 -2.82 -0.92
CA ARG A 15 -17.23 -3.88 -0.56
C ARG A 15 -17.70 -5.26 -1.03
N LYS A 16 -18.98 -5.56 -0.89
CA LYS A 16 -19.57 -6.81 -1.36
C LYS A 16 -19.56 -6.90 -2.89
N TYR A 17 -19.88 -5.79 -3.56
CA TYR A 17 -19.80 -5.68 -5.00
C TYR A 17 -18.36 -5.86 -5.49
N PHE A 18 -17.42 -5.13 -4.92
CA PHE A 18 -16.00 -5.19 -5.20
C PHE A 18 -15.46 -6.63 -5.08
N SER A 19 -15.80 -7.33 -3.99
CA SER A 19 -15.40 -8.73 -3.81
C SER A 19 -15.96 -9.67 -4.90
N LYS A 20 -17.15 -9.41 -5.42
CA LYS A 20 -17.71 -10.19 -6.54
C LYS A 20 -16.96 -9.92 -7.85
N VAL A 21 -16.51 -8.68 -8.07
CA VAL A 21 -15.70 -8.32 -9.24
C VAL A 21 -14.37 -9.07 -9.21
N PHE A 22 -13.71 -9.22 -8.05
CA PHE A 22 -12.51 -10.05 -7.93
C PHE A 22 -12.72 -11.46 -8.48
N ASN A 23 -13.81 -12.12 -8.06
CA ASN A 23 -14.07 -13.50 -8.50
C ASN A 23 -14.27 -13.60 -10.01
N LEU A 24 -14.82 -12.56 -10.65
CA LEU A 24 -14.94 -12.50 -12.11
C LEU A 24 -13.57 -12.35 -12.75
N LEU A 25 -12.76 -11.38 -12.29
CA LEU A 25 -11.43 -11.13 -12.85
C LEU A 25 -10.51 -12.35 -12.69
N ALA A 26 -10.53 -12.99 -11.51
CA ALA A 26 -9.74 -14.20 -11.28
C ALA A 26 -10.16 -15.35 -12.21
N LYS A 27 -11.48 -15.51 -12.45
CA LYS A 27 -11.99 -16.50 -13.40
C LYS A 27 -11.58 -16.17 -14.84
N GLU A 28 -11.59 -14.91 -15.23
CA GLU A 28 -11.17 -14.47 -16.56
C GLU A 28 -9.69 -14.75 -16.83
N VAL A 29 -8.82 -14.56 -15.83
CA VAL A 29 -7.39 -14.94 -15.93
C VAL A 29 -7.26 -16.44 -16.23
N GLU A 30 -7.98 -17.28 -15.48
CA GLU A 30 -7.95 -18.73 -15.69
C GLU A 30 -8.47 -19.14 -17.09
N GLU A 31 -9.57 -18.53 -17.52
CA GLU A 31 -10.15 -18.78 -18.85
C GLU A 31 -9.19 -18.36 -19.98
N GLU A 32 -8.54 -17.20 -19.84
CA GLU A 32 -7.57 -16.69 -20.79
C GLU A 32 -6.31 -17.58 -20.84
N MET A 33 -5.77 -17.98 -19.69
CA MET A 33 -4.63 -18.90 -19.63
C MET A 33 -4.93 -20.24 -20.32
N ALA A 34 -6.14 -20.75 -20.15
CA ALA A 34 -6.54 -22.00 -20.75
C ALA A 34 -6.78 -21.87 -22.26
N ALA A 35 -7.41 -20.79 -22.72
CA ALA A 35 -7.83 -20.61 -24.10
C ALA A 35 -6.73 -20.05 -25.00
N ASP A 36 -6.01 -19.01 -24.55
CA ASP A 36 -5.05 -18.26 -25.36
C ASP A 36 -3.63 -18.81 -25.24
N PHE A 37 -3.31 -19.47 -24.10
CA PHE A 37 -1.97 -19.98 -23.80
C PHE A 37 -1.91 -21.49 -23.61
N GLU A 38 -3.02 -22.20 -23.80
CA GLU A 38 -3.11 -23.65 -23.66
C GLU A 38 -2.46 -24.18 -22.36
N SER A 39 -2.57 -23.38 -21.29
CA SER A 39 -1.89 -23.65 -20.03
C SER A 39 -2.36 -24.97 -19.40
N PRO A 40 -1.45 -25.82 -18.90
CA PRO A 40 -1.81 -27.09 -18.28
C PRO A 40 -2.57 -26.90 -16.95
N LYS A 41 -3.32 -27.91 -16.54
CA LYS A 41 -4.23 -27.83 -15.36
C LYS A 41 -3.52 -27.47 -14.05
N ASP A 42 -2.32 -27.97 -13.84
CA ASP A 42 -1.50 -27.66 -12.66
C ASP A 42 -1.09 -26.18 -12.61
N ALA A 43 -0.69 -25.58 -13.73
CA ALA A 43 -0.40 -24.16 -13.84
C ALA A 43 -1.66 -23.30 -13.56
N LEU A 44 -2.84 -23.69 -14.10
CA LEU A 44 -4.09 -23.01 -13.80
C LEU A 44 -4.44 -23.07 -12.30
N GLN A 45 -4.24 -24.23 -11.67
CA GLN A 45 -4.46 -24.40 -10.23
C GLN A 45 -3.48 -23.56 -9.40
N TRP A 46 -2.21 -23.46 -9.83
CA TRP A 46 -1.20 -22.67 -9.19
C TRP A 46 -1.58 -21.17 -9.19
N VAL A 47 -1.87 -20.61 -10.35
CA VAL A 47 -2.23 -19.19 -10.48
C VAL A 47 -3.53 -18.88 -9.74
N ARG A 48 -4.51 -19.80 -9.75
CA ARG A 48 -5.72 -19.67 -8.94
C ARG A 48 -5.41 -19.58 -7.43
N LYS A 49 -4.50 -20.44 -6.94
CA LYS A 49 -4.08 -20.46 -5.54
C LYS A 49 -3.32 -19.18 -5.19
N LEU A 50 -2.39 -18.74 -6.04
CA LEU A 50 -1.67 -17.47 -5.92
C LEU A 50 -2.63 -16.28 -5.79
N MET A 51 -3.52 -16.10 -6.77
CA MET A 51 -4.47 -14.99 -6.75
C MET A 51 -5.35 -14.98 -5.50
N LYS A 52 -5.91 -16.13 -5.10
CA LYS A 52 -6.77 -16.24 -3.91
C LYS A 52 -6.03 -16.01 -2.61
N HIS A 53 -4.75 -16.35 -2.54
CA HIS A 53 -3.93 -16.15 -1.35
C HIS A 53 -3.49 -14.70 -1.20
N SER A 54 -3.01 -14.10 -2.27
CA SER A 54 -2.22 -12.85 -2.22
C SER A 54 -3.02 -11.59 -2.52
N VAL A 55 -4.02 -11.65 -3.41
CA VAL A 55 -4.71 -10.44 -3.90
C VAL A 55 -5.80 -9.96 -2.95
N PRO A 56 -6.84 -10.76 -2.61
CA PRO A 56 -7.89 -10.31 -1.72
C PRO A 56 -7.40 -10.35 -0.26
N GLY A 57 -8.02 -9.52 0.56
CA GLY A 57 -7.76 -9.51 2.00
C GLY A 57 -7.56 -8.12 2.55
N GLY A 58 -7.41 -8.03 3.87
CA GLY A 58 -7.35 -6.74 4.54
C GLY A 58 -8.60 -5.88 4.31
N LYS A 59 -8.43 -4.57 4.38
CA LYS A 59 -9.53 -3.61 4.30
C LYS A 59 -9.89 -3.23 2.85
N MET A 60 -9.07 -3.58 1.86
CA MET A 60 -9.20 -3.21 0.43
C MET A 60 -9.42 -1.70 0.22
N ASN A 61 -8.84 -0.89 1.08
CA ASN A 61 -9.06 0.56 1.07
C ASN A 61 -8.54 1.23 -0.20
N ARG A 62 -7.44 0.75 -0.76
CA ARG A 62 -6.84 1.29 -1.99
C ARG A 62 -7.78 1.14 -3.16
N GLY A 63 -8.23 -0.07 -3.42
CA GLY A 63 -9.17 -0.36 -4.50
C GLY A 63 -10.53 0.32 -4.32
N LEU A 64 -11.08 0.33 -3.10
CA LEU A 64 -12.33 1.02 -2.81
C LEU A 64 -12.20 2.55 -2.95
N THR A 65 -11.01 3.11 -2.76
CA THR A 65 -10.79 4.56 -2.97
C THR A 65 -11.02 4.96 -4.42
N VAL A 66 -10.66 4.13 -5.39
CA VAL A 66 -10.97 4.41 -6.81
C VAL A 66 -12.48 4.62 -7.00
N ILE A 67 -13.31 3.72 -6.46
CA ILE A 67 -14.77 3.82 -6.56
C ILE A 67 -15.29 5.07 -5.85
N HIS A 68 -14.80 5.34 -4.64
CA HIS A 68 -15.27 6.46 -3.84
C HIS A 68 -14.90 7.80 -4.47
N THR A 69 -13.68 7.93 -5.00
CA THR A 69 -13.23 9.11 -5.73
C THR A 69 -14.04 9.31 -7.01
N THR A 70 -14.22 8.27 -7.81
CA THR A 70 -15.06 8.34 -9.03
C THR A 70 -16.47 8.81 -8.68
N ARG A 71 -17.06 8.28 -7.61
CA ARG A 71 -18.42 8.67 -7.17
C ARG A 71 -18.49 10.12 -6.72
N ALA A 72 -17.49 10.62 -6.01
CA ALA A 72 -17.44 12.01 -5.59
C ALA A 72 -17.33 12.96 -6.80
N CYS A 73 -16.56 12.58 -7.82
CA CYS A 73 -16.38 13.41 -9.03
C CYS A 73 -17.63 13.51 -9.92
N VAL A 74 -18.54 12.54 -9.88
CA VAL A 74 -19.78 12.57 -10.68
C VAL A 74 -20.94 13.26 -9.94
N GLN A 75 -20.69 14.44 -9.42
CA GLN A 75 -21.60 15.20 -8.57
C GLN A 75 -23.05 15.17 -9.06
N GLY A 76 -24.01 14.99 -8.11
CA GLY A 76 -25.45 15.08 -8.37
C GLY A 76 -26.10 13.84 -9.01
N ARG A 77 -25.35 12.77 -9.32
CA ARG A 77 -25.87 11.50 -9.85
C ARG A 77 -25.20 10.26 -9.28
N SER A 78 -25.87 9.14 -9.39
CA SER A 78 -25.25 7.84 -9.11
C SER A 78 -24.34 7.39 -10.27
N LEU A 79 -23.33 6.57 -9.95
CA LEU A 79 -22.55 5.86 -10.98
C LEU A 79 -23.47 4.94 -11.78
N THR A 80 -23.31 4.95 -13.08
CA THR A 80 -23.92 3.92 -13.93
C THR A 80 -23.31 2.55 -13.60
N PRO A 81 -23.99 1.42 -13.91
CA PRO A 81 -23.44 0.09 -13.69
C PRO A 81 -22.10 -0.13 -14.38
N LYS A 82 -21.86 0.50 -15.54
CA LYS A 82 -20.59 0.42 -16.26
C LYS A 82 -19.49 1.20 -15.54
N GLU A 83 -19.75 2.44 -15.14
CA GLU A 83 -18.79 3.25 -14.37
C GLU A 83 -18.38 2.58 -13.06
N LEU A 84 -19.34 2.02 -12.32
CA LEU A 84 -19.06 1.28 -11.10
C LEU A 84 -18.21 0.03 -11.36
N TYR A 85 -18.49 -0.69 -12.44
CA TYR A 85 -17.72 -1.87 -12.83
C TYR A 85 -16.30 -1.49 -13.25
N ASP A 86 -16.13 -0.50 -14.12
CA ASP A 86 -14.84 -0.03 -14.61
C ASP A 86 -13.97 0.52 -13.46
N ALA A 87 -14.54 1.34 -12.57
CA ALA A 87 -13.85 1.80 -11.36
C ALA A 87 -13.47 0.64 -10.43
N SER A 88 -14.30 -0.41 -10.35
CA SER A 88 -13.97 -1.61 -9.59
C SER A 88 -12.83 -2.42 -10.23
N VAL A 89 -12.76 -2.51 -11.56
CA VAL A 89 -11.65 -3.15 -12.27
C VAL A 89 -10.35 -2.41 -11.99
N LEU A 90 -10.33 -1.08 -12.11
CA LEU A 90 -9.14 -0.28 -11.77
C LEU A 90 -8.77 -0.40 -10.29
N GLY A 91 -9.75 -0.39 -9.40
CA GLY A 91 -9.53 -0.64 -7.99
C GLY A 91 -8.87 -1.99 -7.73
N TRP A 92 -9.30 -3.03 -8.43
CA TRP A 92 -8.63 -4.33 -8.35
C TRP A 92 -7.24 -4.31 -8.96
N CYS A 93 -6.98 -3.59 -10.05
CA CYS A 93 -5.63 -3.41 -10.56
C CYS A 93 -4.69 -2.81 -9.50
N VAL A 94 -5.17 -1.86 -8.67
CA VAL A 94 -4.38 -1.32 -7.54
C VAL A 94 -4.14 -2.38 -6.45
N GLU A 95 -5.13 -3.20 -6.12
CA GLU A 95 -4.96 -4.30 -5.13
C GLU A 95 -4.04 -5.41 -5.70
N TRP A 96 -4.05 -5.67 -7.02
CA TRP A 96 -3.10 -6.56 -7.70
C TRP A 96 -1.68 -5.99 -7.64
N LEU A 97 -1.50 -4.68 -7.88
CA LEU A 97 -0.21 -4.00 -7.73
C LEU A 97 0.32 -4.13 -6.30
N GLN A 98 -0.54 -3.94 -5.30
CA GLN A 98 -0.15 -4.19 -3.92
C GLN A 98 0.27 -5.65 -3.69
N ALA A 99 -0.47 -6.61 -4.26
CA ALA A 99 -0.16 -8.03 -4.09
C ALA A 99 1.19 -8.39 -4.73
N PHE A 100 1.50 -7.84 -5.91
CA PHE A 100 2.81 -7.95 -6.55
C PHE A 100 3.93 -7.49 -5.60
N PHE A 101 3.83 -6.26 -5.09
CA PHE A 101 4.83 -5.73 -4.18
C PHE A 101 4.94 -6.52 -2.88
N LEU A 102 3.81 -6.91 -2.27
CA LEU A 102 3.85 -7.66 -1.00
C LEU A 102 4.44 -9.06 -1.15
N VAL A 103 4.16 -9.76 -2.26
CA VAL A 103 4.74 -11.08 -2.51
C VAL A 103 6.26 -10.99 -2.68
N ALA A 104 6.75 -9.97 -3.40
CA ALA A 104 8.17 -9.71 -3.60
C ALA A 104 8.84 -9.22 -2.30
N ASP A 105 8.24 -8.27 -1.59
CA ASP A 105 8.72 -7.71 -0.32
C ASP A 105 8.87 -8.79 0.76
N ASP A 106 7.87 -9.66 0.90
CA ASP A 106 7.92 -10.78 1.85
C ASP A 106 9.11 -11.71 1.62
N VAL A 107 9.50 -11.96 0.36
CA VAL A 107 10.70 -12.74 0.03
C VAL A 107 11.97 -11.98 0.38
N MET A 108 12.05 -10.69 0.01
CA MET A 108 13.22 -9.84 0.25
C MET A 108 13.49 -9.62 1.74
N ASP A 109 12.42 -9.46 2.54
CA ASP A 109 12.49 -9.21 3.97
C ASP A 109 12.44 -10.52 4.81
N SER A 110 12.34 -11.68 4.16
CA SER A 110 12.19 -12.98 4.86
C SER A 110 11.00 -13.02 5.84
N SER A 111 9.95 -12.26 5.56
CA SER A 111 8.76 -12.14 6.40
C SER A 111 8.09 -13.48 6.63
N THR A 112 7.45 -13.67 7.81
CA THR A 112 6.83 -14.95 8.14
C THR A 112 5.34 -14.95 7.87
N THR A 113 4.66 -13.86 8.21
CA THR A 113 3.20 -13.73 8.12
C THR A 113 2.77 -12.44 7.45
N ARG A 114 1.64 -12.51 6.73
CA ARG A 114 0.98 -11.37 6.08
C ARG A 114 -0.54 -11.52 6.21
N ARG A 115 -1.21 -10.51 6.75
CA ARG A 115 -2.67 -10.52 6.95
C ARG A 115 -3.15 -11.73 7.78
N GLY A 116 -2.38 -12.12 8.81
CA GLY A 116 -2.68 -13.26 9.68
C GLY A 116 -2.50 -14.64 9.05
N LYS A 117 -1.85 -14.74 7.89
CA LYS A 117 -1.55 -15.99 7.18
C LYS A 117 -0.04 -16.08 6.92
N PRO A 118 0.52 -17.29 6.69
CA PRO A 118 1.88 -17.43 6.19
C PRO A 118 2.06 -16.64 4.88
N CYS A 119 3.21 -15.98 4.69
CA CYS A 119 3.57 -15.34 3.44
C CYS A 119 3.54 -16.34 2.28
N TRP A 120 3.24 -15.91 1.06
CA TRP A 120 3.06 -16.79 -0.10
C TRP A 120 4.26 -17.72 -0.31
N TYR A 121 5.49 -17.17 -0.26
CA TYR A 121 6.71 -17.95 -0.47
C TYR A 121 6.95 -19.02 0.62
N ARG A 122 6.29 -18.92 1.78
CA ARG A 122 6.37 -19.91 2.87
C ARG A 122 5.33 -21.03 2.77
N ILE A 123 4.45 -20.95 1.80
CA ILE A 123 3.51 -22.05 1.53
C ILE A 123 4.30 -23.22 0.93
N ASP A 124 4.00 -24.43 1.42
CA ASP A 124 4.68 -25.65 0.97
C ASP A 124 4.65 -25.77 -0.55
N GLY A 125 5.83 -25.99 -1.11
CA GLY A 125 6.05 -26.13 -2.56
C GLY A 125 6.15 -24.79 -3.31
N VAL A 126 6.03 -23.63 -2.68
CA VAL A 126 6.16 -22.31 -3.35
C VAL A 126 7.62 -21.86 -3.36
N GLY A 127 8.21 -21.58 -2.19
CA GLY A 127 9.60 -21.10 -2.12
C GLY A 127 9.90 -19.96 -3.10
N ASN A 128 11.02 -20.04 -3.79
CA ASN A 128 11.47 -19.01 -4.74
C ASN A 128 10.58 -18.85 -5.99
N CYS A 129 9.63 -19.77 -6.26
CA CYS A 129 8.64 -19.55 -7.32
C CYS A 129 7.84 -18.26 -7.09
N ALA A 130 7.72 -17.83 -5.83
CA ALA A 130 7.06 -16.56 -5.48
C ALA A 130 7.65 -15.34 -6.21
N ILE A 131 8.92 -15.39 -6.62
CA ILE A 131 9.55 -14.31 -7.41
C ILE A 131 8.87 -14.21 -8.79
N ASN A 132 8.74 -15.35 -9.50
CA ASN A 132 8.02 -15.36 -10.77
C ASN A 132 6.52 -15.07 -10.59
N ASP A 133 5.94 -15.54 -9.51
CA ASP A 133 4.53 -15.32 -9.19
C ASP A 133 4.21 -13.84 -9.00
N SER A 134 5.15 -13.07 -8.42
CA SER A 134 5.00 -11.62 -8.32
C SER A 134 4.93 -10.96 -9.70
N PHE A 135 5.79 -11.33 -10.65
CA PHE A 135 5.74 -10.83 -12.04
C PHE A 135 4.43 -11.19 -12.75
N ILE A 136 3.89 -12.39 -12.50
CA ILE A 136 2.58 -12.79 -13.01
C ILE A 136 1.48 -11.88 -12.48
N LEU A 137 1.50 -11.55 -11.18
CA LEU A 137 0.52 -10.64 -10.58
C LEU A 137 0.57 -9.25 -11.21
N GLU A 138 1.76 -8.70 -11.45
CA GLU A 138 1.91 -7.42 -12.14
C GLU A 138 1.37 -7.49 -13.57
N SER A 139 1.73 -8.53 -14.33
CA SER A 139 1.31 -8.71 -15.71
C SER A 139 -0.22 -8.78 -15.85
N HIS A 140 -0.94 -9.33 -14.88
CA HIS A 140 -2.41 -9.36 -14.88
C HIS A 140 -3.02 -7.95 -14.92
N ILE A 141 -2.38 -6.94 -14.32
CA ILE A 141 -2.83 -5.55 -14.34
C ILE A 141 -2.97 -5.09 -15.79
N TYR A 142 -1.91 -5.23 -16.58
CA TYR A 142 -1.88 -4.75 -17.96
C TYR A 142 -2.82 -5.55 -18.89
N ARG A 143 -3.09 -6.81 -18.56
CA ARG A 143 -4.10 -7.62 -19.26
C ARG A 143 -5.51 -7.07 -19.00
N PHE A 144 -5.83 -6.73 -17.73
CA PHE A 144 -7.12 -6.09 -17.41
C PHE A 144 -7.23 -4.71 -18.05
N LEU A 145 -6.18 -3.87 -17.97
CA LEU A 145 -6.19 -2.56 -18.61
C LEU A 145 -6.44 -2.66 -20.12
N LYS A 146 -5.75 -3.58 -20.80
CA LYS A 146 -5.96 -3.84 -22.23
C LYS A 146 -7.38 -4.32 -22.53
N LYS A 147 -7.90 -5.26 -21.73
CA LYS A 147 -9.24 -5.85 -21.95
C LYS A 147 -10.36 -4.85 -21.79
N TYR A 148 -10.29 -4.03 -20.73
CA TYR A 148 -11.40 -3.16 -20.33
C TYR A 148 -11.29 -1.72 -20.83
N PHE A 149 -10.07 -1.22 -21.08
CA PHE A 149 -9.83 0.20 -21.33
C PHE A 149 -9.18 0.52 -22.68
N LYS A 150 -8.69 -0.47 -23.45
CA LYS A 150 -8.02 -0.22 -24.75
C LYS A 150 -8.84 0.64 -25.72
N GLY A 151 -10.16 0.56 -25.68
CA GLY A 151 -11.06 1.37 -26.50
C GLY A 151 -11.40 2.75 -25.91
N SER A 152 -10.90 3.08 -24.73
CA SER A 152 -11.12 4.36 -24.07
C SER A 152 -10.04 5.37 -24.45
N SER A 153 -10.41 6.66 -24.61
CA SER A 153 -9.46 7.76 -24.76
C SER A 153 -8.52 7.91 -23.57
N ARG A 154 -8.91 7.37 -22.39
CA ARG A 154 -8.14 7.39 -21.15
C ARG A 154 -7.13 6.26 -21.01
N TYR A 155 -7.12 5.29 -21.95
CA TYR A 155 -6.30 4.08 -21.82
C TYR A 155 -4.80 4.38 -21.63
N VAL A 156 -4.24 5.28 -22.46
CA VAL A 156 -2.82 5.65 -22.38
C VAL A 156 -2.52 6.32 -21.04
N GLN A 157 -3.34 7.28 -20.62
CA GLN A 157 -3.16 7.97 -19.34
C GLN A 157 -3.18 6.99 -18.14
N ILE A 158 -4.11 6.02 -18.14
CA ILE A 158 -4.17 5.00 -17.08
C ILE A 158 -2.93 4.12 -17.13
N LEU A 159 -2.50 3.70 -18.31
CA LEU A 159 -1.33 2.84 -18.49
C LEU A 159 -0.05 3.52 -18.01
N ASP A 160 0.17 4.78 -18.44
CA ASP A 160 1.33 5.56 -18.04
C ASP A 160 1.35 5.80 -16.53
N LEU A 161 0.20 6.08 -15.91
CA LEU A 161 0.09 6.27 -14.47
C LEU A 161 0.47 4.99 -13.70
N PHE A 162 0.03 3.80 -14.14
CA PHE A 162 0.44 2.54 -13.52
C PHE A 162 1.94 2.31 -13.67
N HIS A 163 2.52 2.51 -14.85
CA HIS A 163 3.96 2.33 -15.06
C HIS A 163 4.80 3.29 -14.22
N GLU A 164 4.42 4.58 -14.20
CA GLU A 164 5.15 5.58 -13.42
C GLU A 164 5.11 5.27 -11.91
N VAL A 165 3.93 4.97 -11.38
CA VAL A 165 3.78 4.66 -9.95
C VAL A 165 4.43 3.33 -9.58
N THR A 166 4.41 2.34 -10.45
CA THR A 166 5.13 1.07 -10.25
C THR A 166 6.62 1.34 -10.13
N TYR A 167 7.21 2.07 -11.09
CA TYR A 167 8.64 2.41 -11.08
C TYR A 167 9.04 3.22 -9.84
N GLN A 168 8.22 4.22 -9.47
CA GLN A 168 8.44 5.00 -8.24
C GLN A 168 8.45 4.11 -6.99
N THR A 169 7.55 3.13 -6.92
CA THR A 169 7.45 2.21 -5.78
C THR A 169 8.64 1.24 -5.74
N GLU A 170 9.12 0.77 -6.89
CA GLU A 170 10.34 -0.02 -7.01
C GLU A 170 11.58 0.76 -6.54
N LEU A 171 11.70 2.04 -6.92
CA LEU A 171 12.77 2.92 -6.41
C LEU A 171 12.67 3.10 -4.89
N GLY A 172 11.46 3.23 -4.34
CA GLY A 172 11.24 3.29 -2.90
C GLY A 172 11.68 2.01 -2.19
N GLN A 173 11.37 0.86 -2.77
CA GLN A 173 11.83 -0.45 -2.28
C GLN A 173 13.37 -0.58 -2.35
N LEU A 174 13.97 -0.13 -3.45
CA LEU A 174 15.43 -0.07 -3.59
C LEU A 174 16.07 0.79 -2.49
N LEU A 175 15.50 1.98 -2.21
CA LEU A 175 15.99 2.85 -1.15
C LEU A 175 15.88 2.20 0.23
N ASP A 176 14.78 1.48 0.51
CA ASP A 176 14.59 0.75 1.76
C ASP A 176 15.65 -0.35 1.90
N LEU A 177 15.78 -1.23 0.93
CA LEU A 177 16.73 -2.34 0.91
C LEU A 177 18.20 -1.89 1.00
N THR A 178 18.58 -0.82 0.28
CA THR A 178 19.97 -0.32 0.27
C THR A 178 20.31 0.57 1.46
N THR A 179 19.33 0.99 2.22
CA THR A 179 19.52 1.71 3.49
C THR A 179 19.84 0.74 4.62
N GLN A 180 19.25 -0.46 4.58
CA GLN A 180 19.58 -1.54 5.47
C GLN A 180 20.97 -2.12 5.17
N PRO A 181 21.71 -2.60 6.19
CA PRO A 181 22.95 -3.33 5.93
C PRO A 181 22.63 -4.71 5.35
N LEU A 182 23.29 -5.08 4.26
CA LEU A 182 23.27 -6.47 3.80
C LEU A 182 24.12 -7.33 4.76
N PRO A 183 23.61 -8.47 5.25
CA PRO A 183 24.39 -9.39 6.08
C PRO A 183 25.68 -9.81 5.36
N PRO A 184 26.86 -9.91 6.03
CA PRO A 184 27.10 -9.76 7.47
C PRO A 184 27.48 -8.35 7.95
N ALA A 185 27.11 -7.30 7.24
CA ALA A 185 27.55 -5.93 7.55
C ALA A 185 26.97 -5.40 8.87
N ILE A 186 27.77 -4.57 9.54
CA ILE A 186 27.30 -3.81 10.72
C ILE A 186 26.39 -2.68 10.25
N PRO A 187 25.24 -2.43 10.93
CA PRO A 187 24.35 -1.33 10.59
C PRO A 187 25.07 0.03 10.56
N ASP A 188 25.06 0.72 9.43
CA ASP A 188 25.53 2.10 9.34
C ASP A 188 24.37 3.06 9.60
N LEU A 189 24.12 3.31 10.89
CA LEU A 189 23.05 4.23 11.32
C LEU A 189 23.25 5.67 10.80
N LYS A 190 24.39 6.02 10.19
CA LYS A 190 24.60 7.34 9.58
C LYS A 190 23.60 7.60 8.44
N LYS A 191 23.24 6.56 7.69
CA LYS A 191 22.25 6.63 6.61
C LYS A 191 20.84 6.88 7.12
N PHE A 192 20.54 6.60 8.39
CA PHE A 192 19.22 6.73 8.98
C PHE A 192 18.96 8.19 9.35
N THR A 193 18.33 8.91 8.46
CA THR A 193 17.99 10.33 8.60
C THR A 193 16.51 10.55 8.34
N LEU A 194 15.92 11.62 8.87
CA LEU A 194 14.53 11.99 8.56
C LEU A 194 14.33 12.16 7.05
N LYS A 195 15.30 12.74 6.35
CA LYS A 195 15.25 12.87 4.88
C LYS A 195 15.18 11.50 4.20
N ARG A 196 16.06 10.55 4.61
CA ARG A 196 16.07 9.20 4.02
C ARG A 196 14.77 8.47 4.30
N HIS A 197 14.26 8.54 5.53
CA HIS A 197 12.95 7.96 5.87
C HIS A 197 11.84 8.57 5.03
N ALA A 198 11.76 9.90 4.91
CA ALA A 198 10.76 10.56 4.09
C ALA A 198 10.83 10.15 2.59
N GLU A 199 12.05 10.01 2.03
CA GLU A 199 12.26 9.52 0.66
C GLU A 199 11.74 8.07 0.49
N ILE A 200 12.09 7.16 1.43
CA ILE A 200 11.58 5.78 1.41
C ILE A 200 10.06 5.78 1.45
N VAL A 201 9.46 6.46 2.40
CA VAL A 201 8.02 6.51 2.60
C VAL A 201 7.29 7.09 1.40
N LYS A 202 7.80 8.19 0.86
CA LYS A 202 7.24 8.85 -0.33
C LYS A 202 7.12 7.87 -1.50
N TYR A 203 8.21 7.19 -1.82
CA TYR A 203 8.26 6.33 -3.01
C TYR A 203 7.75 4.92 -2.75
N LYS A 204 8.11 4.26 -1.64
CA LYS A 204 7.67 2.90 -1.32
C LYS A 204 6.17 2.81 -1.03
N THR A 205 5.56 3.87 -0.45
CA THR A 205 4.20 3.77 0.10
C THR A 205 3.23 4.81 -0.44
N ALA A 206 3.58 6.12 -0.46
CA ALA A 206 2.60 7.17 -0.65
C ALA A 206 2.00 7.19 -2.06
N PHE A 207 2.80 7.02 -3.10
CA PHE A 207 2.32 7.06 -4.48
C PHE A 207 1.29 5.95 -4.77
N TYR A 208 1.64 4.68 -4.55
CA TYR A 208 0.74 3.60 -4.94
C TYR A 208 -0.46 3.45 -3.99
N SER A 209 -0.29 3.82 -2.72
CA SER A 209 -1.33 3.62 -1.70
C SER A 209 -2.36 4.72 -1.65
N PHE A 210 -1.98 5.95 -1.97
CA PHE A 210 -2.82 7.13 -1.83
C PHE A 210 -3.02 7.85 -3.16
N TYR A 211 -1.95 8.27 -3.81
CA TYR A 211 -2.08 9.03 -5.04
C TYR A 211 -2.70 8.22 -6.19
N LEU A 212 -2.18 7.04 -6.49
CA LEU A 212 -2.68 6.20 -7.59
C LEU A 212 -4.18 5.95 -7.52
N PRO A 213 -4.76 5.49 -6.39
CA PRO A 213 -6.21 5.26 -6.33
C PRO A 213 -7.04 6.54 -6.52
N VAL A 214 -6.57 7.67 -5.99
CA VAL A 214 -7.26 8.96 -6.17
C VAL A 214 -7.16 9.42 -7.62
N ALA A 215 -5.97 9.42 -8.22
CA ALA A 215 -5.76 9.82 -9.60
C ALA A 215 -6.58 8.96 -10.59
N LEU A 216 -6.65 7.64 -10.38
CA LEU A 216 -7.51 6.76 -11.18
C LEU A 216 -9.00 7.12 -11.02
N GLY A 217 -9.42 7.46 -9.81
CA GLY A 217 -10.79 7.91 -9.56
C GLY A 217 -11.11 9.25 -10.22
N LEU A 218 -10.16 10.20 -10.26
CA LEU A 218 -10.28 11.47 -10.99
C LEU A 218 -10.41 11.21 -12.49
N ILE A 219 -9.55 10.36 -13.07
CA ILE A 219 -9.61 9.97 -14.48
C ILE A 219 -10.98 9.36 -14.82
N MET A 220 -11.49 8.47 -13.97
CA MET A 220 -12.80 7.86 -14.16
C MET A 220 -13.95 8.85 -13.97
N GLY A 221 -13.76 9.86 -13.17
CA GLY A 221 -14.70 10.98 -12.98
C GLY A 221 -14.66 12.01 -14.11
N ASN A 222 -13.83 11.80 -15.15
CA ASN A 222 -13.60 12.73 -16.27
C ASN A 222 -13.05 14.09 -15.83
N ILE A 223 -12.19 14.10 -14.81
CA ILE A 223 -11.44 15.29 -14.43
C ILE A 223 -10.19 15.34 -15.32
N ASP A 224 -10.02 16.44 -16.05
CA ASP A 224 -8.89 16.69 -16.97
C ASP A 224 -8.00 17.86 -16.51
N ASP A 225 -8.35 18.52 -15.43
CA ASP A 225 -7.63 19.66 -14.89
C ASP A 225 -6.34 19.20 -14.20
N GLU A 226 -5.18 19.62 -14.71
CA GLU A 226 -3.86 19.28 -14.15
C GLU A 226 -3.75 19.75 -12.69
N THR A 227 -4.33 20.88 -12.32
CA THR A 227 -4.35 21.39 -10.94
C THR A 227 -5.01 20.41 -9.98
N ALA A 228 -6.04 19.70 -10.45
CA ALA A 228 -6.70 18.63 -9.66
C ALA A 228 -5.73 17.50 -9.27
N PHE A 229 -4.89 17.09 -10.23
CA PHE A 229 -3.90 16.04 -9.98
C PHE A 229 -2.74 16.51 -9.11
N GLU A 230 -2.30 17.77 -9.26
CA GLU A 230 -1.27 18.39 -8.42
C GLU A 230 -1.73 18.50 -6.96
N GLN A 231 -2.93 19.01 -6.72
CA GLN A 231 -3.52 19.11 -5.38
C GLN A 231 -3.73 17.71 -4.76
N ALA A 232 -4.22 16.75 -5.54
CA ALA A 232 -4.38 15.38 -5.10
C ALA A 232 -3.03 14.76 -4.72
N LEU A 233 -1.99 15.00 -5.51
CA LEU A 233 -0.64 14.52 -5.25
C LEU A 233 -0.11 15.08 -3.92
N GLU A 234 -0.17 16.39 -3.72
CA GLU A 234 0.31 17.04 -2.51
C GLU A 234 -0.33 16.45 -1.24
N ILE A 235 -1.67 16.38 -1.22
CA ILE A 235 -2.41 15.85 -0.07
C ILE A 235 -2.11 14.36 0.14
N CYS A 236 -2.10 13.57 -0.94
CA CYS A 236 -1.88 12.12 -0.86
C CYS A 236 -0.47 11.78 -0.39
N LEU A 237 0.55 12.58 -0.73
CA LEU A 237 1.92 12.38 -0.24
C LEU A 237 2.00 12.60 1.27
N VAL A 238 1.39 13.66 1.80
CA VAL A 238 1.35 13.91 3.26
C VAL A 238 0.55 12.83 3.99
N MET A 239 -0.57 12.38 3.43
CA MET A 239 -1.35 11.26 3.97
C MET A 239 -0.54 9.96 3.99
N GLY A 240 0.23 9.70 2.94
CA GLY A 240 1.07 8.52 2.83
C GLY A 240 2.20 8.52 3.85
N GLU A 241 2.83 9.67 4.09
CA GLU A 241 3.84 9.82 5.13
C GLU A 241 3.25 9.55 6.52
N TYR A 242 2.14 10.20 6.85
CA TYR A 242 1.44 9.97 8.10
C TYR A 242 1.06 8.50 8.30
N PHE A 243 0.54 7.85 7.26
CA PHE A 243 0.17 6.44 7.29
C PHE A 243 1.37 5.53 7.58
N GLN A 244 2.53 5.78 6.94
CA GLN A 244 3.71 4.94 7.14
C GLN A 244 4.32 5.15 8.52
N VAL A 245 4.37 6.40 9.01
CA VAL A 245 4.83 6.68 10.40
C VAL A 245 3.96 5.95 11.42
N GLN A 246 2.64 5.85 11.18
CA GLN A 246 1.77 5.00 12.00
C GLN A 246 2.11 3.51 11.86
N ASP A 247 2.45 3.04 10.66
CA ASP A 247 2.84 1.64 10.45
C ASP A 247 4.12 1.31 11.22
N ASP A 248 5.14 2.18 11.16
CA ASP A 248 6.40 2.07 11.91
C ASP A 248 6.14 2.05 13.43
N TYR A 249 5.24 2.91 13.91
CA TYR A 249 4.85 2.93 15.33
C TYR A 249 4.15 1.63 15.74
N LEU A 250 3.20 1.17 14.95
CA LEU A 250 2.44 -0.03 15.23
C LEU A 250 3.28 -1.30 15.09
N ASP A 251 4.28 -1.32 14.22
CA ASP A 251 5.24 -2.43 14.12
C ASP A 251 5.97 -2.66 15.46
N CYS A 252 6.33 -1.57 16.15
CA CYS A 252 7.01 -1.64 17.45
C CYS A 252 6.06 -1.90 18.64
N TYR A 253 4.89 -1.26 18.66
CA TYR A 253 4.02 -1.18 19.84
C TYR A 253 2.67 -1.90 19.69
N GLY A 254 2.29 -2.26 18.47
CA GLY A 254 1.04 -2.97 18.20
C GLY A 254 1.13 -4.46 18.55
N SER A 255 0.00 -5.05 18.98
CA SER A 255 -0.04 -6.49 19.16
C SER A 255 -0.21 -7.22 17.82
N PRO A 256 0.42 -8.39 17.60
CA PRO A 256 0.30 -9.15 16.36
C PRO A 256 -1.14 -9.48 15.97
N GLU A 257 -2.02 -9.69 16.95
CA GLU A 257 -3.44 -10.00 16.73
C GLU A 257 -4.18 -8.81 16.11
N VAL A 258 -3.75 -7.60 16.44
CA VAL A 258 -4.36 -6.35 15.96
C VAL A 258 -3.78 -5.94 14.60
N ILE A 259 -2.44 -5.98 14.46
CA ILE A 259 -1.77 -5.54 13.22
C ILE A 259 -1.75 -6.61 12.12
N GLY A 260 -2.02 -7.88 12.46
CA GLY A 260 -2.06 -8.99 11.49
C GLY A 260 -0.69 -9.45 10.99
N LYS A 261 0.41 -8.96 11.57
CA LYS A 261 1.79 -9.36 11.31
C LYS A 261 2.60 -9.32 12.61
N ILE A 262 3.74 -10.01 12.63
CA ILE A 262 4.74 -9.82 13.67
C ILE A 262 5.60 -8.64 13.26
N GLY A 263 5.76 -7.65 14.14
CA GLY A 263 6.63 -6.50 13.90
C GLY A 263 8.09 -6.91 13.91
N THR A 264 8.85 -6.51 12.91
CA THR A 264 10.25 -6.92 12.72
C THR A 264 11.20 -5.75 12.45
N ASP A 265 10.73 -4.53 12.37
CA ASP A 265 11.53 -3.35 11.98
C ASP A 265 12.82 -3.20 12.79
N ILE A 266 12.79 -3.48 14.11
CA ILE A 266 13.98 -3.43 14.96
C ILE A 266 14.96 -4.54 14.60
N LYS A 267 14.46 -5.75 14.38
CA LYS A 267 15.26 -6.95 14.06
C LYS A 267 15.89 -6.86 12.68
N ASP A 268 15.13 -6.36 11.71
CA ASP A 268 15.50 -6.27 10.30
C ASP A 268 16.29 -4.98 9.98
N CYS A 269 16.59 -4.17 10.99
CA CYS A 269 17.34 -2.92 10.81
C CYS A 269 16.67 -1.95 9.83
N LYS A 270 15.35 -1.83 9.88
CA LYS A 270 14.60 -0.90 9.04
C LYS A 270 14.89 0.56 9.41
N CYS A 271 14.92 1.44 8.41
CA CYS A 271 15.01 2.89 8.62
C CYS A 271 13.65 3.46 9.01
N SER A 272 13.11 3.02 10.16
CA SER A 272 11.79 3.46 10.64
C SER A 272 11.83 4.85 11.28
N TRP A 273 10.68 5.49 11.37
CA TRP A 273 10.51 6.78 12.04
C TRP A 273 11.01 6.74 13.50
N LEU A 274 10.78 5.63 14.20
CA LEU A 274 11.18 5.47 15.59
C LEU A 274 12.70 5.49 15.77
N VAL A 275 13.45 4.70 14.98
CA VAL A 275 14.91 4.67 15.11
C VAL A 275 15.56 5.99 14.71
N VAL A 276 15.02 6.67 13.69
CA VAL A 276 15.56 7.97 13.25
C VAL A 276 15.37 9.02 14.34
N ASN A 277 14.20 9.08 14.97
CA ASN A 277 13.95 10.00 16.09
C ASN A 277 14.76 9.62 17.34
N ALA A 278 14.84 8.32 17.66
CA ALA A 278 15.71 7.87 18.75
C ALA A 278 17.15 8.33 18.55
N LYS A 279 17.72 8.08 17.37
CA LYS A 279 19.09 8.50 17.03
C LYS A 279 19.31 10.00 17.22
N ASN A 280 18.33 10.84 16.87
CA ASN A 280 18.42 12.30 17.01
C ASN A 280 18.34 12.77 18.47
N LYS A 281 17.60 12.05 19.34
CA LYS A 281 17.41 12.37 20.77
C LYS A 281 18.44 11.75 21.69
N CYS A 282 19.10 10.66 21.27
CA CYS A 282 20.03 9.90 22.08
C CYS A 282 21.21 10.73 22.58
N SER A 283 21.51 10.61 23.88
CA SER A 283 22.82 10.94 24.45
C SER A 283 23.92 10.04 23.88
N ARG A 284 25.18 10.39 24.11
CA ARG A 284 26.32 9.59 23.65
C ARG A 284 26.29 8.14 24.17
N GLY A 285 25.83 7.94 25.41
CA GLY A 285 25.69 6.60 25.99
C GLY A 285 24.58 5.80 25.32
N GLN A 286 23.44 6.43 25.08
CA GLN A 286 22.27 5.81 24.45
C GLN A 286 22.52 5.47 22.95
N LYS A 287 23.34 6.25 22.23
CA LYS A 287 23.75 5.90 20.87
C LYS A 287 24.49 4.56 20.81
N ARG A 288 25.29 4.24 21.81
CA ARG A 288 25.95 2.93 21.88
C ARG A 288 24.96 1.79 22.01
N ILE A 289 23.82 1.99 22.71
CA ILE A 289 22.75 0.99 22.81
C ILE A 289 22.15 0.74 21.41
N LEU A 290 21.85 1.79 20.65
CA LEU A 290 21.38 1.64 19.27
C LEU A 290 22.39 0.86 18.40
N GLU A 291 23.66 1.24 18.45
CA GLU A 291 24.73 0.57 17.67
C GLU A 291 24.93 -0.90 18.04
N GLN A 292 24.74 -1.23 19.32
CA GLN A 292 24.91 -2.61 19.82
C GLN A 292 23.71 -3.52 19.57
N HIS A 293 22.50 -2.98 19.60
CA HIS A 293 21.28 -3.78 19.66
C HIS A 293 20.34 -3.62 18.46
N TYR A 294 20.42 -2.52 17.65
CA TYR A 294 19.55 -2.35 16.50
C TYR A 294 19.99 -3.25 15.34
N GLY A 295 19.03 -3.94 14.68
CA GLY A 295 19.32 -4.80 13.53
C GLY A 295 20.09 -6.07 13.89
N LYS A 296 19.80 -6.70 15.02
CA LYS A 296 20.47 -7.93 15.46
C LYS A 296 19.70 -9.23 15.14
N GLY A 297 18.78 -9.20 14.18
CA GLY A 297 18.00 -10.36 13.77
C GLY A 297 17.18 -10.93 14.93
N ASP A 298 17.09 -12.23 15.05
CA ASP A 298 16.27 -12.93 16.06
C ASP A 298 16.85 -12.89 17.48
N ASN A 299 17.38 -11.73 17.89
CA ASN A 299 17.88 -11.53 19.25
C ASN A 299 16.86 -10.76 20.10
N ASP A 300 16.04 -11.47 20.86
CA ASP A 300 14.98 -10.88 21.68
C ASP A 300 15.51 -9.94 22.79
N GLU A 301 16.69 -10.19 23.36
CA GLU A 301 17.31 -9.31 24.35
C GLU A 301 17.64 -7.95 23.72
N SER A 302 18.11 -7.95 22.49
CA SER A 302 18.39 -6.74 21.72
C SER A 302 17.13 -5.95 21.39
N GLU A 303 16.04 -6.64 20.99
CA GLU A 303 14.74 -5.98 20.77
C GLU A 303 14.22 -5.33 22.05
N VAL A 304 14.28 -6.04 23.18
CA VAL A 304 13.88 -5.52 24.51
C VAL A 304 14.72 -4.29 24.89
N ALA A 305 16.04 -4.31 24.65
CA ALA A 305 16.91 -3.18 24.93
C ALA A 305 16.53 -1.93 24.10
N ILE A 306 16.20 -2.10 22.82
CA ILE A 306 15.75 -1.01 21.96
C ILE A 306 14.38 -0.46 22.38
N LYS A 307 13.40 -1.33 22.67
CA LYS A 307 12.08 -0.89 23.15
C LYS A 307 12.17 -0.13 24.47
N LYS A 308 13.06 -0.58 25.38
CA LYS A 308 13.35 0.16 26.63
C LYS A 308 13.93 1.55 26.34
N LEU A 309 14.89 1.64 25.42
CA LEU A 309 15.48 2.92 25.01
C LEU A 309 14.41 3.86 24.41
N TYR A 310 13.52 3.37 23.54
CA TYR A 310 12.44 4.15 22.95
C TYR A 310 11.49 4.71 24.03
N LYS A 311 11.19 3.92 25.06
CA LYS A 311 10.40 4.35 26.22
C LYS A 311 11.12 5.44 27.04
N GLU A 312 12.42 5.28 27.31
CA GLU A 312 13.24 6.29 28.00
C GLU A 312 13.28 7.62 27.24
N LEU A 313 13.33 7.56 25.91
CA LEU A 313 13.31 8.72 25.02
C LEU A 313 11.92 9.33 24.83
N GLN A 314 10.87 8.70 25.37
CA GLN A 314 9.46 9.12 25.26
C GLN A 314 8.97 9.21 23.80
N LEU A 315 9.37 8.28 22.93
CA LEU A 315 8.99 8.33 21.52
C LEU A 315 7.49 8.15 21.26
N GLU A 316 6.75 7.54 22.18
CA GLU A 316 5.28 7.47 22.13
C GLU A 316 4.64 8.87 22.17
N LYS A 317 5.15 9.76 23.06
CA LYS A 317 4.68 11.14 23.11
C LYS A 317 5.05 11.95 21.86
N ASP A 318 6.25 11.69 21.31
CA ASP A 318 6.64 12.32 20.05
C ASP A 318 5.72 11.90 18.92
N PHE A 319 5.32 10.61 18.90
CA PHE A 319 4.37 10.09 17.91
C PHE A 319 2.98 10.72 18.07
N GLU A 320 2.46 10.84 19.30
CA GLU A 320 1.17 11.51 19.55
C GLU A 320 1.18 12.97 19.03
N ALA A 321 2.27 13.70 19.30
CA ALA A 321 2.44 15.06 18.80
C ALA A 321 2.58 15.14 17.27
N TYR A 322 3.30 14.19 16.67
CA TYR A 322 3.42 14.05 15.23
C TYR A 322 2.07 13.75 14.58
N GLU A 323 1.30 12.82 15.14
CA GLU A 323 -0.02 12.42 14.64
C GLU A 323 -0.98 13.61 14.61
N GLU A 324 -1.06 14.39 15.69
CA GLU A 324 -1.91 15.57 15.77
C GLU A 324 -1.47 16.66 14.78
N LYS A 325 -0.18 16.92 14.69
CA LYS A 325 0.38 17.88 13.72
C LYS A 325 0.08 17.47 12.28
N SER A 326 0.28 16.19 11.95
CA SER A 326 0.03 15.67 10.60
C SER A 326 -1.45 15.75 10.24
N TYR A 327 -2.34 15.41 11.18
CA TYR A 327 -3.78 15.56 10.97
C TYR A 327 -4.17 17.00 10.65
N ASN A 328 -3.72 17.96 11.46
CA ASN A 328 -4.03 19.38 11.24
C ASN A 328 -3.47 19.88 9.91
N SER A 329 -2.23 19.51 9.57
CA SER A 329 -1.62 19.86 8.28
C SER A 329 -2.42 19.31 7.09
N ILE A 330 -2.91 18.06 7.17
CA ILE A 330 -3.74 17.47 6.11
C ILE A 330 -5.09 18.19 6.02
N VAL A 331 -5.72 18.53 7.17
CA VAL A 331 -6.97 19.29 7.18
C VAL A 331 -6.79 20.66 6.52
N ASP A 332 -5.70 21.35 6.82
CA ASP A 332 -5.39 22.66 6.23
C ASP A 332 -5.21 22.55 4.70
N LEU A 333 -4.51 21.53 4.21
CA LEU A 333 -4.35 21.27 2.78
C LEU A 333 -5.71 20.96 2.12
N ILE A 334 -6.55 20.14 2.74
CA ILE A 334 -7.89 19.84 2.21
C ILE A 334 -8.75 21.11 2.12
N GLN A 335 -8.65 22.03 3.09
CA GLN A 335 -9.40 23.29 3.06
C GLN A 335 -8.99 24.21 1.91
N GLN A 336 -7.74 24.12 1.44
CA GLN A 336 -7.22 24.91 0.32
C GLN A 336 -7.64 24.36 -1.05
N VAL A 337 -8.14 23.12 -1.13
CA VAL A 337 -8.63 22.54 -2.39
C VAL A 337 -9.83 23.31 -2.91
N ASP A 338 -9.82 23.61 -4.21
CA ASP A 338 -11.00 24.12 -4.89
C ASP A 338 -12.03 22.99 -5.08
N ASP A 339 -13.10 23.05 -4.27
CA ASP A 339 -14.15 22.03 -4.26
C ASP A 339 -14.94 21.93 -5.58
N SER A 340 -14.81 22.95 -6.45
CA SER A 340 -15.40 22.93 -7.80
C SER A 340 -14.56 22.11 -8.79
N VAL A 341 -13.26 21.93 -8.51
CA VAL A 341 -12.31 21.18 -9.33
C VAL A 341 -12.18 19.74 -8.82
N VAL A 342 -11.91 19.59 -7.54
CA VAL A 342 -11.86 18.27 -6.88
C VAL A 342 -12.71 18.28 -5.63
N PRO A 343 -13.70 17.38 -5.50
CA PRO A 343 -14.49 17.30 -4.26
C PRO A 343 -13.62 17.01 -3.04
N ARG A 344 -13.61 17.93 -2.07
CA ARG A 344 -12.87 17.78 -0.80
C ARG A 344 -13.24 16.50 -0.05
N ASP A 345 -14.46 16.02 -0.28
CA ASP A 345 -14.97 14.79 0.34
C ASP A 345 -14.10 13.56 0.02
N VAL A 346 -13.44 13.52 -1.14
CA VAL A 346 -12.46 12.48 -1.50
C VAL A 346 -11.38 12.34 -0.43
N PHE A 347 -10.79 13.48 -0.06
CA PHE A 347 -9.69 13.51 0.91
C PHE A 347 -10.18 13.37 2.35
N ASN A 348 -11.33 13.94 2.69
CA ASN A 348 -11.95 13.80 4.01
C ASN A 348 -12.25 12.33 4.33
N GLN A 349 -12.80 11.58 3.38
CA GLN A 349 -13.05 10.14 3.55
C GLN A 349 -11.77 9.33 3.72
N LEU A 350 -10.70 9.69 3.02
CA LEU A 350 -9.38 9.05 3.19
C LEU A 350 -8.80 9.34 4.56
N LEU A 351 -8.80 10.61 4.98
CA LEU A 351 -8.29 11.03 6.27
C LEU A 351 -9.01 10.32 7.42
N GLN A 352 -10.35 10.21 7.37
CA GLN A 352 -11.12 9.48 8.36
C GLN A 352 -10.74 8.00 8.48
N LYS A 353 -10.30 7.37 7.39
CA LYS A 353 -9.87 5.96 7.39
C LYS A 353 -8.50 5.75 8.01
N ILE A 354 -7.63 6.75 7.96
CA ILE A 354 -6.25 6.64 8.45
C ILE A 354 -6.04 7.30 9.81
N TYR A 355 -6.85 8.29 10.18
CA TYR A 355 -6.69 9.01 11.45
C TYR A 355 -7.05 8.11 12.63
N LYS A 356 -6.12 7.99 13.60
CA LYS A 356 -6.26 7.16 14.82
C LYS A 356 -6.85 5.79 14.51
N ARG A 357 -6.40 5.20 13.41
CA ARG A 357 -6.88 3.89 12.97
C ARG A 357 -6.71 2.87 14.09
N LYS A 358 -7.83 2.35 14.58
CA LYS A 358 -7.85 1.12 15.35
C LYS A 358 -7.80 -0.01 14.32
N LEU A 359 -6.78 -0.80 14.40
CA LEU A 359 -6.58 -1.95 13.52
C LEU A 359 -7.56 -3.06 13.87
#